data_68f860484f267be39e69f9fc1ceb042e
#
_entry.id   68f860484f267be39e69f9fc1ceb042e
#
_cell.length_a   1.000
_cell.length_b   1.000
_cell.length_c   1.000
_cell.angle_alpha   90.00
_cell.angle_beta   90.00
_cell.angle_gamma   90.00
#
_symmetry.space_group_name_H-M   'P 1'
#
loop_
_entity.id
_entity.type
_entity.pdbx_description
1 polymer ?
#
loop_
_entity_poly.entity_id
_entity_poly.type
_entity_poly.pdbx_seq_one_letter_code
_entity_poly.pdbx_strand_id
1 'polypeptide(L)'
;MAGLPEITNMALFCDFENIALGVRDAKYAQFDIKKVLERLLLKGSIVVKKAYCDWARYKEFKAPMHEASFELIEIPHVRQSGKNSADIRMVVDALDLCYTKAHVDTFVIISGDSDFSPLVSKLRENNKHVIGVGVKAATSDLLSANCDEFIFYDDLVREQEAKKTRSAKKNPVKVATAKTTAAKTAAGKVGEKPEDPRNAEVSREEAKREEALDLLVETVEALMSERGGEATLWGSMVKPTLQRRKPGFTESYYGYRSFRHLLEDAKKRKLLIVERDEKSGQYAIRLPLDE
;
A
#
# COMPACT_ATOMS: atom_id res chain seq x y z
N MET A 1 -5.03 1.88 -31.47
CA MET A 1 -5.90 1.84 -30.29
C MET A 1 -5.00 1.63 -29.10
N ALA A 2 -4.81 2.63 -28.24
CA ALA A 2 -4.09 2.43 -26.97
C ALA A 2 -5.02 1.62 -26.08
N GLY A 3 -4.69 0.34 -25.84
CA GLY A 3 -5.43 -0.52 -24.94
C GLY A 3 -5.50 0.11 -23.55
N LEU A 4 -6.66 0.00 -22.90
CA LEU A 4 -6.77 0.26 -21.46
C LEU A 4 -5.66 -0.53 -20.77
N PRO A 5 -4.97 0.03 -19.76
CA PRO A 5 -3.98 -0.72 -19.03
C PRO A 5 -4.67 -1.98 -18.48
N GLU A 6 -4.17 -3.16 -18.84
CA GLU A 6 -4.67 -4.43 -18.33
C GLU A 6 -4.57 -4.36 -16.80
N ILE A 7 -5.72 -4.52 -16.14
CA ILE A 7 -5.77 -4.55 -14.68
C ILE A 7 -5.20 -5.90 -14.26
N THR A 8 -3.99 -5.89 -13.76
CA THR A 8 -3.30 -7.07 -13.24
C THR A 8 -4.02 -7.58 -11.98
N ASN A 9 -4.42 -8.84 -11.96
CA ASN A 9 -5.04 -9.49 -10.80
C ASN A 9 -4.00 -10.34 -10.07
N MET A 10 -3.73 -9.98 -8.82
CA MET A 10 -2.67 -10.59 -8.03
C MET A 10 -3.22 -11.55 -6.97
N ALA A 11 -2.55 -12.69 -6.80
CA ALA A 11 -2.72 -13.59 -5.68
C ALA A 11 -1.46 -13.58 -4.80
N LEU A 12 -1.63 -13.35 -3.50
CA LEU A 12 -0.56 -13.25 -2.52
C LEU A 12 -0.49 -14.51 -1.67
N PHE A 13 0.70 -15.07 -1.58
CA PHE A 13 1.04 -16.22 -0.75
C PHE A 13 2.19 -15.85 0.18
N CYS A 14 1.93 -15.86 1.48
CA CYS A 14 2.88 -15.40 2.49
C CYS A 14 3.31 -16.56 3.40
N ASP A 15 4.58 -16.90 3.32
CA ASP A 15 5.28 -17.67 4.33
C ASP A 15 5.63 -16.74 5.49
N PHE A 16 4.69 -16.67 6.46
CA PHE A 16 4.76 -15.67 7.51
C PHE A 16 5.93 -15.92 8.47
N GLU A 17 6.27 -17.16 8.75
CA GLU A 17 7.37 -17.48 9.67
C GLU A 17 8.70 -16.98 9.12
N ASN A 18 9.01 -17.23 7.85
CA ASN A 18 10.23 -16.74 7.21
C ASN A 18 10.35 -15.21 7.26
N ILE A 19 9.28 -14.51 6.89
CA ILE A 19 9.27 -13.04 6.92
C ILE A 19 9.41 -12.48 8.32
N ALA A 20 8.69 -13.03 9.30
CA ALA A 20 8.74 -12.56 10.69
C ALA A 20 10.15 -12.74 11.29
N LEU A 21 10.80 -13.87 11.00
CA LEU A 21 12.17 -14.13 11.39
C LEU A 21 13.14 -13.16 10.71
N GLY A 22 13.02 -12.97 9.39
CA GLY A 22 13.85 -12.05 8.62
C GLY A 22 13.75 -10.60 9.11
N VAL A 23 12.54 -10.12 9.42
CA VAL A 23 12.31 -8.78 9.96
C VAL A 23 12.96 -8.61 11.34
N ARG A 24 12.83 -9.63 12.21
CA ARG A 24 13.46 -9.64 13.53
C ARG A 24 14.98 -9.60 13.42
N ASP A 25 15.55 -10.43 12.55
CA ASP A 25 17.01 -10.56 12.38
C ASP A 25 17.61 -9.30 11.74
N ALA A 26 16.84 -8.61 10.88
CA ALA A 26 17.18 -7.29 10.34
C ALA A 26 16.97 -6.13 11.33
N LYS A 27 16.53 -6.44 12.58
CA LYS A 27 16.31 -5.48 13.69
C LYS A 27 15.24 -4.43 13.39
N TYR A 28 14.27 -4.71 12.54
CA TYR A 28 13.07 -3.92 12.42
C TYR A 28 12.12 -4.18 13.60
N ALA A 29 11.35 -3.18 13.99
CA ALA A 29 10.48 -3.27 15.16
C ALA A 29 9.42 -4.38 15.03
N GLN A 30 8.76 -4.44 13.86
CA GLN A 30 7.71 -5.42 13.57
C GLN A 30 7.42 -5.46 12.07
N PHE A 31 7.01 -6.63 11.56
CA PHE A 31 6.51 -6.74 10.20
C PHE A 31 5.15 -6.04 10.05
N ASP A 32 5.04 -5.18 9.06
CA ASP A 32 3.83 -4.45 8.72
C ASP A 32 3.41 -4.80 7.28
N ILE A 33 2.43 -5.68 7.17
CA ILE A 33 1.91 -6.13 5.88
C ILE A 33 1.29 -4.99 5.06
N LYS A 34 0.81 -3.92 5.71
CA LYS A 34 0.19 -2.78 5.02
C LYS A 34 1.18 -2.11 4.06
N LYS A 35 2.48 -2.05 4.40
CA LYS A 35 3.52 -1.50 3.51
C LYS A 35 3.66 -2.29 2.22
N VAL A 36 3.61 -3.62 2.31
CA VAL A 36 3.65 -4.51 1.14
C VAL A 36 2.40 -4.32 0.29
N LEU A 37 1.22 -4.29 0.91
CA LEU A 37 -0.04 -4.09 0.20
C LEU A 37 -0.11 -2.74 -0.50
N GLU A 38 0.33 -1.65 0.15
CA GLU A 38 0.39 -0.31 -0.46
C GLU A 38 1.23 -0.32 -1.74
N ARG A 39 2.39 -0.97 -1.73
CA ARG A 39 3.25 -1.10 -2.91
C ARG A 39 2.59 -1.91 -4.02
N LEU A 40 2.01 -3.05 -3.69
CA LEU A 40 1.37 -3.93 -4.66
C LEU A 40 0.11 -3.30 -5.29
N LEU A 41 -0.67 -2.54 -4.53
CA LEU A 41 -1.87 -1.84 -5.03
C LEU A 41 -1.56 -0.77 -6.09
N LEU A 42 -0.32 -0.29 -6.19
CA LEU A 42 0.12 0.55 -7.29
C LEU A 42 0.18 -0.22 -8.61
N LYS A 43 0.49 -1.52 -8.55
CA LYS A 43 0.67 -2.39 -9.72
C LYS A 43 -0.62 -3.00 -10.23
N GLY A 44 -1.54 -3.40 -9.34
CA GLY A 44 -2.78 -4.05 -9.74
C GLY A 44 -3.77 -4.27 -8.61
N SER A 45 -4.78 -5.08 -8.88
CA SER A 45 -5.79 -5.49 -7.90
C SER A 45 -5.36 -6.77 -7.19
N ILE A 46 -5.56 -6.84 -5.87
CA ILE A 46 -5.25 -8.04 -5.09
C ILE A 46 -6.57 -8.80 -4.86
N VAL A 47 -6.67 -10.00 -5.41
CA VAL A 47 -7.89 -10.81 -5.38
C VAL A 47 -7.82 -11.98 -4.41
N VAL A 48 -6.62 -12.47 -4.08
CA VAL A 48 -6.39 -13.55 -3.11
C VAL A 48 -5.25 -13.15 -2.17
N LYS A 49 -5.43 -13.42 -0.88
CA LYS A 49 -4.42 -13.18 0.16
C LYS A 49 -4.43 -14.35 1.14
N LYS A 50 -3.36 -15.15 1.14
CA LYS A 50 -3.19 -16.31 2.02
C LYS A 50 -1.88 -16.21 2.78
N ALA A 51 -1.89 -16.55 4.08
CA ALA A 51 -0.69 -16.57 4.92
C ALA A 51 -0.62 -17.88 5.71
N TYR A 52 0.54 -18.51 5.68
CA TYR A 52 0.83 -19.84 6.21
C TYR A 52 1.78 -19.70 7.39
N CYS A 53 1.41 -20.26 8.54
CA CYS A 53 2.21 -20.19 9.75
C CYS A 53 1.64 -21.08 10.86
N ASP A 54 2.42 -21.40 11.87
CA ASP A 54 1.92 -21.78 13.19
C ASP A 54 1.46 -20.52 13.94
N TRP A 55 0.20 -20.14 13.72
CA TRP A 55 -0.38 -18.93 14.30
C TRP A 55 -0.53 -18.98 15.83
N ALA A 56 -0.31 -20.12 16.45
CA ALA A 56 -0.24 -20.21 17.90
C ALA A 56 1.04 -19.55 18.45
N ARG A 57 2.11 -19.52 17.65
CA ARG A 57 3.40 -18.88 17.97
C ARG A 57 3.44 -17.39 17.63
N TYR A 58 2.61 -16.94 16.68
CA TYR A 58 2.59 -15.56 16.15
C TYR A 58 1.23 -14.87 16.39
N LYS A 59 0.66 -15.05 17.61
CA LYS A 59 -0.69 -14.58 17.96
C LYS A 59 -0.88 -13.08 17.78
N GLU A 60 0.15 -12.28 18.05
CA GLU A 60 0.15 -10.83 17.94
C GLU A 60 -0.06 -10.33 16.51
N PHE A 61 0.25 -11.14 15.51
CA PHE A 61 0.09 -10.80 14.10
C PHE A 61 -1.28 -11.22 13.53
N LYS A 62 -2.06 -12.04 14.24
CA LYS A 62 -3.39 -12.48 13.74
C LYS A 62 -4.30 -11.30 13.43
N ALA A 63 -4.43 -10.36 14.38
CA ALA A 63 -5.31 -9.21 14.19
C ALA A 63 -4.89 -8.32 13.02
N PRO A 64 -3.62 -7.86 12.89
CA PRO A 64 -3.17 -7.10 11.72
C PRO A 64 -3.36 -7.82 10.38
N MET A 65 -3.14 -9.13 10.32
CA MET A 65 -3.32 -9.92 9.10
C MET A 65 -4.81 -10.09 8.73
N HIS A 66 -5.69 -10.28 9.71
CA HIS A 66 -7.14 -10.28 9.49
C HIS A 66 -7.66 -8.92 9.03
N GLU A 67 -7.18 -7.82 9.64
CA GLU A 67 -7.51 -6.46 9.19
C GLU A 67 -7.10 -6.23 7.73
N ALA A 68 -5.98 -6.82 7.32
CA ALA A 68 -5.50 -6.81 5.94
C ALA A 68 -6.25 -7.82 5.03
N SER A 69 -7.26 -8.53 5.57
CA SER A 69 -8.08 -9.53 4.89
C SER A 69 -7.28 -10.72 4.35
N PHE A 70 -6.29 -11.19 5.09
CA PHE A 70 -5.61 -12.45 4.79
C PHE A 70 -6.39 -13.64 5.35
N GLU A 71 -6.50 -14.69 4.53
CA GLU A 71 -6.86 -16.03 4.99
C GLU A 71 -5.68 -16.62 5.74
N LEU A 72 -5.87 -16.90 7.05
CA LEU A 72 -4.80 -17.45 7.89
C LEU A 72 -4.89 -18.97 7.90
N ILE A 73 -3.90 -19.62 7.30
CA ILE A 73 -3.84 -21.08 7.21
C ILE A 73 -2.97 -21.58 8.35
N GLU A 74 -3.60 -22.28 9.29
CA GLU A 74 -2.92 -22.85 10.47
C GLU A 74 -2.13 -24.07 10.07
N ILE A 75 -0.84 -24.06 10.32
CA ILE A 75 0.04 -25.20 10.11
C ILE A 75 0.71 -25.54 11.47
N PRO A 76 0.17 -26.52 12.21
CA PRO A 76 0.72 -26.88 13.51
C PRO A 76 2.16 -27.39 13.41
N HIS A 77 3.02 -26.94 14.29
CA HIS A 77 4.40 -27.41 14.35
C HIS A 77 4.47 -28.82 14.99
N VAL A 78 4.55 -29.86 14.18
CA VAL A 78 4.70 -31.24 14.63
C VAL A 78 6.18 -31.59 14.69
N ARG A 79 6.68 -31.92 15.88
CA ARG A 79 8.11 -32.10 16.19
C ARG A 79 8.88 -33.09 15.31
N GLN A 80 8.22 -33.98 14.57
CA GLN A 80 8.89 -35.06 13.82
C GLN A 80 8.79 -34.99 12.28
N SER A 81 7.90 -34.20 11.68
CA SER A 81 7.76 -34.14 10.22
C SER A 81 7.35 -32.76 9.67
N GLY A 82 7.26 -31.74 10.52
CA GLY A 82 6.54 -30.52 10.24
C GLY A 82 7.34 -29.34 9.69
N LYS A 83 8.65 -29.47 9.46
CA LYS A 83 9.47 -28.30 9.13
C LYS A 83 9.11 -27.67 7.76
N ASN A 84 8.60 -28.47 6.83
CA ASN A 84 8.26 -28.01 5.47
C ASN A 84 6.75 -28.12 5.15
N SER A 85 5.89 -28.39 6.13
CA SER A 85 4.46 -28.59 5.87
C SER A 85 3.77 -27.29 5.41
N ALA A 86 4.20 -26.15 5.93
CA ALA A 86 3.71 -24.84 5.54
C ALA A 86 4.08 -24.54 4.08
N ASP A 87 5.34 -24.79 3.72
CA ASP A 87 5.89 -24.54 2.38
C ASP A 87 5.18 -25.41 1.35
N ILE A 88 5.05 -26.72 1.64
CA ILE A 88 4.35 -27.66 0.75
C ILE A 88 2.88 -27.23 0.57
N ARG A 89 2.18 -26.85 1.65
CA ARG A 89 0.80 -26.40 1.56
C ARG A 89 0.67 -25.14 0.72
N MET A 90 1.58 -24.17 0.92
CA MET A 90 1.60 -22.94 0.12
C MET A 90 1.85 -23.22 -1.35
N VAL A 91 2.79 -24.11 -1.68
CA VAL A 91 3.08 -24.54 -3.06
C VAL A 91 1.85 -25.18 -3.71
N VAL A 92 1.17 -26.10 -3.00
CA VAL A 92 -0.03 -26.77 -3.52
C VAL A 92 -1.14 -25.77 -3.79
N ASP A 93 -1.45 -24.89 -2.83
CA ASP A 93 -2.50 -23.88 -2.98
C ASP A 93 -2.19 -22.88 -4.11
N ALA A 94 -0.91 -22.50 -4.29
CA ALA A 94 -0.51 -21.61 -5.37
C ALA A 94 -0.65 -22.27 -6.74
N LEU A 95 -0.25 -23.53 -6.89
CA LEU A 95 -0.40 -24.28 -8.13
C LEU A 95 -1.87 -24.58 -8.45
N ASP A 96 -2.67 -24.98 -7.46
CA ASP A 96 -4.12 -25.16 -7.64
C ASP A 96 -4.75 -23.87 -8.18
N LEU A 97 -4.43 -22.72 -7.56
CA LEU A 97 -4.94 -21.42 -8.02
C LEU A 97 -4.47 -21.09 -9.45
N CYS A 98 -3.21 -21.39 -9.77
CA CYS A 98 -2.64 -21.15 -11.09
C CYS A 98 -3.41 -21.86 -12.20
N TYR A 99 -3.81 -23.11 -11.95
CA TYR A 99 -4.54 -23.92 -12.94
C TYR A 99 -6.05 -23.68 -12.93
N THR A 100 -6.64 -23.30 -11.81
CA THR A 100 -8.10 -23.17 -11.66
C THR A 100 -8.63 -21.76 -11.89
N LYS A 101 -7.80 -20.72 -11.73
CA LYS A 101 -8.19 -19.30 -11.80
C LYS A 101 -7.45 -18.56 -12.92
N ALA A 102 -7.92 -18.71 -14.14
CA ALA A 102 -7.29 -18.09 -15.32
C ALA A 102 -7.17 -16.56 -15.25
N HIS A 103 -8.09 -15.89 -14.51
CA HIS A 103 -8.08 -14.44 -14.35
C HIS A 103 -6.99 -13.91 -13.39
N VAL A 104 -6.30 -14.79 -12.66
CA VAL A 104 -5.12 -14.44 -11.87
C VAL A 104 -3.90 -14.56 -12.77
N ASP A 105 -3.27 -13.45 -13.06
CA ASP A 105 -2.13 -13.34 -13.96
C ASP A 105 -0.80 -13.13 -13.21
N THR A 106 -0.86 -12.63 -11.98
CA THR A 106 0.31 -12.33 -11.16
C THR A 106 0.27 -13.04 -9.81
N PHE A 107 1.37 -13.68 -9.46
CA PHE A 107 1.56 -14.36 -8.18
C PHE A 107 2.61 -13.63 -7.36
N VAL A 108 2.28 -13.31 -6.13
CA VAL A 108 3.20 -12.65 -5.19
C VAL A 108 3.61 -13.65 -4.12
N ILE A 109 4.88 -13.99 -4.08
CA ILE A 109 5.49 -14.90 -3.10
C ILE A 109 6.20 -14.06 -2.05
N ILE A 110 5.67 -14.08 -0.84
CA ILE A 110 6.21 -13.32 0.30
C ILE A 110 7.01 -14.28 1.15
N SER A 111 8.28 -14.46 0.80
CA SER A 111 9.28 -15.29 1.48
C SER A 111 10.67 -14.99 0.95
N GLY A 112 11.71 -15.31 1.72
CA GLY A 112 13.11 -15.27 1.28
C GLY A 112 13.70 -16.66 0.96
N ASP A 113 12.91 -17.74 1.14
CA ASP A 113 13.42 -19.11 1.08
C ASP A 113 13.59 -19.60 -0.37
N SER A 114 14.78 -20.15 -0.65
CA SER A 114 15.12 -20.77 -1.94
C SER A 114 14.24 -21.95 -2.31
N ASP A 115 13.61 -22.60 -1.34
CA ASP A 115 12.76 -23.78 -1.55
C ASP A 115 11.50 -23.44 -2.38
N PHE A 116 11.14 -22.15 -2.50
CA PHE A 116 10.09 -21.67 -3.39
C PHE A 116 10.55 -21.42 -4.84
N SER A 117 11.86 -21.50 -5.15
CA SER A 117 12.35 -21.29 -6.52
C SER A 117 11.73 -22.25 -7.56
N PRO A 118 11.46 -23.54 -7.25
CA PRO A 118 10.76 -24.44 -8.17
C PRO A 118 9.30 -24.00 -8.43
N LEU A 119 8.60 -23.46 -7.40
CA LEU A 119 7.26 -22.90 -7.54
C LEU A 119 7.27 -21.71 -8.51
N VAL A 120 8.21 -20.77 -8.30
CA VAL A 120 8.37 -19.59 -9.17
C VAL A 120 8.58 -20.02 -10.64
N SER A 121 9.49 -20.98 -10.88
CA SER A 121 9.73 -21.51 -12.22
C SER A 121 8.46 -22.11 -12.84
N LYS A 122 7.69 -22.87 -12.04
CA LYS A 122 6.46 -23.52 -12.53
C LYS A 122 5.35 -22.51 -12.83
N LEU A 123 5.22 -21.45 -12.05
CA LEU A 123 4.28 -20.36 -12.31
C LEU A 123 4.63 -19.63 -13.62
N ARG A 124 5.93 -19.33 -13.83
CA ARG A 124 6.42 -18.68 -15.07
C ARG A 124 6.24 -19.57 -16.30
N GLU A 125 6.45 -20.88 -16.21
CA GLU A 125 6.12 -21.84 -17.26
C GLU A 125 4.63 -21.76 -17.67
N ASN A 126 3.74 -21.41 -16.73
CA ASN A 126 2.32 -21.22 -16.98
C ASN A 126 1.95 -19.78 -17.36
N ASN A 127 2.92 -19.00 -17.84
CA ASN A 127 2.74 -17.60 -18.28
C ASN A 127 2.18 -16.69 -17.16
N LYS A 128 2.55 -16.96 -15.91
CA LYS A 128 2.23 -16.09 -14.78
C LYS A 128 3.40 -15.19 -14.45
N HIS A 129 3.11 -13.92 -14.17
CA HIS A 129 4.11 -12.98 -13.67
C HIS A 129 4.34 -13.24 -12.18
N VAL A 130 5.59 -13.28 -11.74
CA VAL A 130 5.91 -13.60 -10.34
C VAL A 130 6.69 -12.45 -9.70
N ILE A 131 6.12 -11.90 -8.63
CA ILE A 131 6.74 -10.89 -7.78
C ILE A 131 7.18 -11.55 -6.47
N GLY A 132 8.47 -11.50 -6.15
CA GLY A 132 8.98 -11.89 -4.85
C GLY A 132 8.93 -10.72 -3.87
N VAL A 133 8.68 -11.00 -2.60
CA VAL A 133 8.78 -10.02 -1.52
C VAL A 133 9.54 -10.67 -0.36
N GLY A 134 10.62 -10.04 0.09
CA GLY A 134 11.44 -10.61 1.17
C GLY A 134 12.23 -9.57 1.94
N VAL A 135 12.86 -9.99 3.03
CA VAL A 135 13.81 -9.17 3.79
C VAL A 135 15.19 -9.41 3.22
N LYS A 136 15.94 -8.36 2.91
CA LYS A 136 17.21 -8.44 2.20
C LYS A 136 18.22 -9.41 2.84
N ALA A 137 18.32 -9.38 4.17
CA ALA A 137 19.24 -10.25 4.91
C ALA A 137 18.82 -11.74 4.97
N ALA A 138 17.53 -12.04 4.71
CA ALA A 138 16.95 -13.38 4.79
C ALA A 138 16.48 -13.91 3.43
N THR A 139 16.81 -13.21 2.34
CA THR A 139 16.42 -13.59 0.98
C THR A 139 17.55 -14.28 0.26
N SER A 140 17.27 -15.45 -0.29
CA SER A 140 18.19 -16.18 -1.17
C SER A 140 18.33 -15.49 -2.53
N ASP A 141 19.56 -15.40 -3.02
CA ASP A 141 19.84 -14.89 -4.37
C ASP A 141 19.14 -15.74 -5.45
N LEU A 142 19.03 -17.07 -5.20
CA LEU A 142 18.36 -17.98 -6.13
C LEU A 142 16.88 -17.64 -6.28
N LEU A 143 16.17 -17.37 -5.19
CA LEU A 143 14.76 -16.99 -5.25
C LEU A 143 14.59 -15.66 -5.95
N SER A 144 15.36 -14.65 -5.55
CA SER A 144 15.24 -13.30 -6.10
C SER A 144 15.55 -13.24 -7.59
N ALA A 145 16.54 -13.99 -8.06
CA ALA A 145 16.91 -14.06 -9.48
C ALA A 145 15.88 -14.79 -10.35
N ASN A 146 15.09 -15.70 -9.77
CA ASN A 146 14.05 -16.43 -10.49
C ASN A 146 12.74 -15.66 -10.67
N CYS A 147 12.47 -14.66 -9.82
CA CYS A 147 11.29 -13.82 -9.92
C CYS A 147 11.41 -12.84 -11.09
N ASP A 148 10.27 -12.43 -11.67
CA ASP A 148 10.25 -11.37 -12.67
C ASP A 148 10.50 -10.00 -12.05
N GLU A 149 10.13 -9.86 -10.77
CA GLU A 149 10.42 -8.69 -9.95
C GLU A 149 10.62 -9.12 -8.50
N PHE A 150 11.49 -8.39 -7.77
CA PHE A 150 11.68 -8.63 -6.34
C PHE A 150 11.61 -7.32 -5.56
N ILE A 151 10.78 -7.28 -4.52
CA ILE A 151 10.58 -6.14 -3.64
C ILE A 151 11.21 -6.44 -2.28
N PHE A 152 12.21 -5.67 -1.89
CA PHE A 152 12.77 -5.79 -0.55
C PHE A 152 11.98 -4.98 0.48
N TYR A 153 11.55 -5.64 1.55
CA TYR A 153 10.84 -5.00 2.66
C TYR A 153 11.64 -3.85 3.29
N ASP A 154 12.95 -3.99 3.32
CA ASP A 154 13.91 -2.96 3.76
C ASP A 154 13.71 -1.63 3.02
N ASP A 155 13.49 -1.69 1.72
CA ASP A 155 13.29 -0.51 0.88
C ASP A 155 11.95 0.16 1.19
N LEU A 156 10.89 -0.64 1.45
CA LEU A 156 9.57 -0.12 1.83
C LEU A 156 9.61 0.62 3.17
N VAL A 157 10.36 0.10 4.14
CA VAL A 157 10.55 0.75 5.44
C VAL A 157 11.28 2.08 5.26
N ARG A 158 12.38 2.08 4.52
CA ARG A 158 13.20 3.27 4.26
C ARG A 158 12.41 4.37 3.52
N GLU A 159 11.62 3.99 2.51
CA GLU A 159 10.77 4.93 1.77
C GLU A 159 9.73 5.60 2.68
N GLN A 160 9.10 4.85 3.59
CA GLN A 160 8.14 5.43 4.54
C GLN A 160 8.80 6.36 5.56
N GLU A 161 9.98 6.03 6.04
CA GLU A 161 10.72 6.91 6.95
C GLU A 161 11.11 8.21 6.26
N ALA A 162 11.55 8.14 5.00
CA ALA A 162 11.85 9.33 4.20
C ALA A 162 10.60 10.21 3.98
N LYS A 163 9.42 9.60 3.70
CA LYS A 163 8.15 10.32 3.56
C LYS A 163 7.74 11.01 4.86
N LYS A 164 7.82 10.33 6.01
CA LYS A 164 7.53 10.91 7.33
C LYS A 164 8.43 12.11 7.64
N THR A 165 9.70 12.02 7.30
CA THR A 165 10.67 13.10 7.52
C THR A 165 10.40 14.31 6.62
N ARG A 166 9.98 14.09 5.36
CA ARG A 166 9.57 15.16 4.43
C ARG A 166 8.27 15.83 4.88
N SER A 167 7.28 15.07 5.30
CA SER A 167 6.00 15.58 5.81
C SER A 167 6.19 16.40 7.09
N ALA A 168 7.06 15.95 8.02
CA ALA A 168 7.39 16.69 9.23
C ALA A 168 8.11 18.01 8.94
N LYS A 169 8.87 18.12 7.85
CA LYS A 169 9.53 19.37 7.41
C LYS A 169 8.58 20.34 6.70
N LYS A 170 7.50 19.85 6.08
CA LYS A 170 6.49 20.71 5.42
C LYS A 170 5.47 21.32 6.38
N ASN A 171 5.37 20.87 7.66
CA ASN A 171 4.48 21.42 8.68
C ASN A 171 5.25 21.95 9.93
N PRO A 172 5.89 23.12 9.88
CA PRO A 172 6.49 23.71 11.08
C PRO A 172 5.56 24.66 11.87
N VAL A 173 4.22 24.51 11.82
CA VAL A 173 3.33 25.36 12.62
C VAL A 173 2.17 24.54 13.18
N LYS A 174 2.21 24.39 14.49
CA LYS A 174 1.16 24.08 15.49
C LYS A 174 1.33 22.77 16.25
N VAL A 175 2.37 22.66 17.05
CA VAL A 175 2.26 22.02 18.37
C VAL A 175 3.18 22.78 19.33
N ALA A 176 2.64 23.82 19.93
CA ALA A 176 3.18 24.36 21.17
C ALA A 176 2.00 24.58 22.12
N THR A 177 2.18 24.07 23.32
CA THR A 177 1.40 24.28 24.54
C THR A 177 0.18 23.41 24.78
N ALA A 178 0.43 22.30 25.48
CA ALA A 178 -0.33 21.93 26.66
C ALA A 178 0.48 20.92 27.50
N LYS A 179 1.38 21.39 28.30
CA LYS A 179 1.80 20.72 29.55
C LYS A 179 1.82 21.81 30.63
N THR A 180 1.07 21.56 31.62
CA THR A 180 1.30 21.74 33.04
C THR A 180 0.13 22.38 33.81
N THR A 181 -0.22 21.59 34.79
CA THR A 181 -0.55 21.86 36.20
C THR A 181 -1.98 22.15 36.55
N ALA A 182 -2.47 21.19 37.34
CA ALA A 182 -3.59 21.32 38.24
C ALA A 182 -3.28 22.34 39.35
N ALA A 183 -4.17 23.31 39.56
CA ALA A 183 -4.52 23.82 40.88
C ALA A 183 -5.72 24.78 40.80
N LYS A 184 -6.77 24.40 41.46
CA LYS A 184 -7.84 25.12 42.19
C LYS A 184 -7.97 26.65 42.01
N THR A 185 -9.15 27.09 41.67
CA THR A 185 -10.22 27.84 42.39
C THR A 185 -10.84 28.97 41.59
N ALA A 186 -12.18 28.90 41.54
CA ALA A 186 -13.19 29.96 41.63
C ALA A 186 -13.32 31.02 40.51
N ALA A 187 -14.50 30.99 39.90
CA ALA A 187 -15.39 32.09 39.51
C ALA A 187 -14.91 33.10 38.45
N GLY A 188 -15.56 33.06 37.30
CA GLY A 188 -15.52 34.13 36.29
C GLY A 188 -16.25 33.71 35.01
N LYS A 189 -17.56 33.93 34.93
CA LYS A 189 -18.33 33.86 33.65
C LYS A 189 -17.76 34.85 32.66
N VAL A 190 -17.23 34.37 31.53
CA VAL A 190 -17.17 35.15 30.30
C VAL A 190 -17.66 34.26 29.19
N GLY A 191 -18.70 34.72 28.46
CA GLY A 191 -19.46 33.98 27.50
C GLY A 191 -18.62 33.52 26.28
N GLU A 192 -18.67 32.25 26.05
CA GLU A 192 -18.38 31.67 24.72
C GLU A 192 -19.52 32.08 23.78
N LYS A 193 -19.18 32.88 22.76
CA LYS A 193 -20.06 33.08 21.62
C LYS A 193 -20.24 31.69 20.94
N PRO A 194 -21.48 31.29 20.63
CA PRO A 194 -21.70 30.09 19.83
C PRO A 194 -21.09 30.34 18.45
N GLU A 195 -20.15 29.49 18.03
CA GLU A 195 -19.70 29.44 16.63
C GLU A 195 -20.94 29.17 15.75
N ASP A 196 -21.11 29.99 14.73
CA ASP A 196 -22.20 29.89 13.77
C ASP A 196 -22.14 28.48 13.12
N PRO A 197 -23.21 27.66 13.18
CA PRO A 197 -23.22 26.30 12.62
C PRO A 197 -22.77 26.25 11.15
N ARG A 198 -22.94 27.32 10.40
CA ARG A 198 -22.49 27.48 9.01
C ARG A 198 -20.97 27.52 8.87
N ASN A 199 -20.26 28.13 9.84
CA ASN A 199 -18.80 28.18 9.82
C ASN A 199 -18.17 26.80 10.14
N ALA A 200 -18.81 26.02 11.00
CA ALA A 200 -18.37 24.67 11.34
C ALA A 200 -18.57 23.69 10.16
N GLU A 201 -19.64 23.88 9.36
CA GLU A 201 -19.94 23.06 8.19
C GLU A 201 -18.96 23.36 7.03
N VAL A 202 -18.68 24.62 6.77
CA VAL A 202 -17.69 25.07 5.78
C VAL A 202 -16.30 24.57 6.12
N SER A 203 -15.90 24.64 7.37
CA SER A 203 -14.60 24.12 7.85
C SER A 203 -14.47 22.60 7.67
N ARG A 204 -15.56 21.84 7.86
CA ARG A 204 -15.57 20.39 7.65
C ARG A 204 -15.51 20.01 6.16
N GLU A 205 -16.15 20.77 5.30
CA GLU A 205 -16.08 20.55 3.84
C GLU A 205 -14.68 20.87 3.30
N GLU A 206 -14.05 21.94 3.78
CA GLU A 206 -12.68 22.26 3.41
C GLU A 206 -11.69 21.19 3.88
N ALA A 207 -11.81 20.69 5.11
CA ALA A 207 -10.99 19.62 5.62
C ALA A 207 -11.13 18.32 4.79
N LYS A 208 -12.35 17.98 4.33
CA LYS A 208 -12.56 16.84 3.43
C LYS A 208 -11.88 17.05 2.07
N ARG A 209 -11.97 18.26 1.51
CA ARG A 209 -11.31 18.57 0.24
C ARG A 209 -9.79 18.49 0.34
N GLU A 210 -9.21 18.96 1.44
CA GLU A 210 -7.78 18.81 1.72
C GLU A 210 -7.39 17.34 1.80
N GLU A 211 -8.13 16.52 2.53
CA GLU A 211 -7.90 15.07 2.60
C GLU A 211 -7.91 14.42 1.20
N ALA A 212 -8.85 14.77 0.33
CA ALA A 212 -8.90 14.24 -1.02
C ALA A 212 -7.70 14.66 -1.88
N LEU A 213 -7.24 15.90 -1.72
CA LEU A 213 -6.06 16.42 -2.42
C LEU A 213 -4.79 15.74 -1.93
N ASP A 214 -4.64 15.53 -0.62
CA ASP A 214 -3.50 14.81 -0.04
C ASP A 214 -3.46 13.37 -0.54
N LEU A 215 -4.60 12.66 -0.56
CA LEU A 215 -4.70 11.31 -1.11
C LEU A 215 -4.35 11.25 -2.61
N LEU A 216 -4.75 12.26 -3.38
CA LEU A 216 -4.43 12.36 -4.80
C LEU A 216 -2.92 12.57 -4.99
N VAL A 217 -2.33 13.55 -4.29
CA VAL A 217 -0.90 13.87 -4.38
C VAL A 217 -0.06 12.68 -3.97
N GLU A 218 -0.38 12.05 -2.83
CA GLU A 218 0.32 10.85 -2.35
C GLU A 218 0.26 9.70 -3.38
N THR A 219 -0.89 9.53 -4.05
CA THR A 219 -1.04 8.50 -5.08
C THR A 219 -0.21 8.82 -6.32
N VAL A 220 -0.16 10.09 -6.74
CA VAL A 220 0.68 10.55 -7.86
C VAL A 220 2.17 10.39 -7.52
N GLU A 221 2.61 10.81 -6.34
CA GLU A 221 3.99 10.63 -5.87
C GLU A 221 4.39 9.15 -5.86
N ALA A 222 3.52 8.28 -5.35
CA ALA A 222 3.78 6.85 -5.29
C ALA A 222 3.89 6.23 -6.70
N LEU A 223 2.99 6.60 -7.64
CA LEU A 223 3.05 6.13 -9.03
C LEU A 223 4.28 6.65 -9.78
N MET A 224 4.70 7.88 -9.53
CA MET A 224 5.92 8.44 -10.15
C MET A 224 7.18 7.76 -9.62
N SER A 225 7.24 7.51 -8.31
CA SER A 225 8.35 6.75 -7.70
C SER A 225 8.45 5.34 -8.27
N GLU A 226 7.32 4.65 -8.47
CA GLU A 226 7.26 3.32 -9.06
C GLU A 226 7.77 3.28 -10.50
N ARG A 227 7.59 4.36 -11.26
CA ARG A 227 7.91 4.44 -12.69
C ARG A 227 9.22 5.17 -13.02
N GLY A 228 10.06 5.42 -12.01
CA GLY A 228 11.38 6.03 -12.20
C GLY A 228 11.38 7.55 -12.38
N GLY A 229 10.33 8.25 -11.94
CA GLY A 229 10.32 9.71 -11.76
C GLY A 229 10.03 10.57 -12.98
N GLU A 230 10.29 10.12 -14.19
CA GLU A 230 10.13 10.93 -15.43
C GLU A 230 8.86 10.63 -16.23
N ALA A 231 8.09 9.61 -15.84
CA ALA A 231 6.93 9.17 -16.60
C ALA A 231 5.75 10.13 -16.45
N THR A 232 5.17 10.57 -17.55
CA THR A 232 3.88 11.27 -17.54
C THR A 232 2.78 10.31 -17.08
N LEU A 233 2.08 10.67 -16.02
CA LEU A 233 0.94 9.91 -15.53
C LEU A 233 -0.36 10.39 -16.19
N TRP A 234 -1.21 9.44 -16.55
CA TRP A 234 -2.53 9.74 -17.12
C TRP A 234 -3.62 9.65 -16.06
N GLY A 235 -4.61 10.53 -16.13
CA GLY A 235 -5.76 10.51 -15.21
C GLY A 235 -6.48 9.16 -15.17
N SER A 236 -6.50 8.44 -16.32
CA SER A 236 -7.01 7.07 -16.44
C SER A 236 -6.23 6.02 -15.62
N MET A 237 -5.00 6.32 -15.23
CA MET A 237 -4.17 5.47 -14.37
C MET A 237 -4.27 5.88 -12.89
N VAL A 238 -4.29 7.18 -12.63
CA VAL A 238 -4.31 7.72 -11.27
C VAL A 238 -5.62 7.40 -10.56
N LYS A 239 -6.77 7.58 -11.22
CA LYS A 239 -8.08 7.31 -10.61
C LYS A 239 -8.27 5.86 -10.16
N PRO A 240 -8.05 4.83 -11.00
CA PRO A 240 -8.17 3.44 -10.57
C PRO A 240 -7.19 3.08 -9.45
N THR A 241 -5.97 3.60 -9.49
CA THR A 241 -4.98 3.37 -8.44
C THR A 241 -5.41 3.99 -7.11
N LEU A 242 -5.93 5.21 -7.12
CA LEU A 242 -6.48 5.86 -5.94
C LEU A 242 -7.62 5.03 -5.34
N GLN A 243 -8.53 4.51 -6.18
CA GLN A 243 -9.64 3.66 -5.74
C GLN A 243 -9.16 2.29 -5.20
N ARG A 244 -8.09 1.69 -5.75
CA ARG A 244 -7.49 0.46 -5.19
C ARG A 244 -6.85 0.68 -3.83
N ARG A 245 -6.15 1.82 -3.65
CA ARG A 245 -5.52 2.19 -2.37
C ARG A 245 -6.55 2.59 -1.31
N LYS A 246 -7.65 3.22 -1.73
CA LYS A 246 -8.74 3.72 -0.87
C LYS A 246 -10.09 3.32 -1.47
N PRO A 247 -10.58 2.08 -1.23
CA PRO A 247 -11.81 1.57 -1.85
C PRO A 247 -13.07 2.39 -1.54
N GLY A 248 -13.06 3.13 -0.42
CA GLY A 248 -14.14 4.06 -0.05
C GLY A 248 -14.04 5.44 -0.70
N PHE A 249 -13.04 5.69 -1.56
CA PHE A 249 -12.89 6.99 -2.20
C PHE A 249 -13.97 7.23 -3.25
N THR A 250 -14.80 8.23 -3.02
CA THR A 250 -15.75 8.75 -4.00
C THR A 250 -15.65 10.27 -4.03
N GLU A 251 -15.57 10.84 -5.22
CA GLU A 251 -15.40 12.29 -5.41
C GLU A 251 -16.50 13.10 -4.72
N SER A 252 -17.73 12.58 -4.75
CA SER A 252 -18.91 13.24 -4.16
C SER A 252 -18.82 13.34 -2.63
N TYR A 253 -18.24 12.36 -1.95
CA TYR A 253 -18.03 12.39 -0.49
C TYR A 253 -17.11 13.55 -0.09
N TYR A 254 -16.13 13.85 -0.92
CA TYR A 254 -15.15 14.93 -0.72
C TYR A 254 -15.60 16.27 -1.33
N GLY A 255 -16.87 16.38 -1.79
CA GLY A 255 -17.44 17.61 -2.34
C GLY A 255 -17.00 17.95 -3.76
N TYR A 256 -16.50 16.97 -4.53
CA TYR A 256 -16.17 17.14 -5.94
C TYR A 256 -17.23 16.48 -6.84
N ARG A 257 -17.63 17.17 -7.91
CA ARG A 257 -18.60 16.62 -8.88
C ARG A 257 -18.03 15.50 -9.75
N SER A 258 -16.73 15.47 -9.93
CA SER A 258 -16.02 14.47 -10.73
C SER A 258 -14.53 14.51 -10.43
N PHE A 259 -13.82 13.46 -10.84
CA PHE A 259 -12.34 13.39 -10.75
C PHE A 259 -11.65 14.55 -11.49
N ARG A 260 -12.25 15.02 -12.59
CA ARG A 260 -11.77 16.20 -13.29
C ARG A 260 -11.73 17.43 -12.38
N HIS A 261 -12.79 17.70 -11.62
CA HIS A 261 -12.84 18.88 -10.73
C HIS A 261 -11.81 18.75 -9.59
N LEU A 262 -11.54 17.54 -9.12
CA LEU A 262 -10.45 17.29 -8.15
C LEU A 262 -9.10 17.64 -8.76
N LEU A 263 -8.81 17.23 -10.00
CA LEU A 263 -7.58 17.56 -10.71
C LEU A 263 -7.45 19.07 -10.95
N GLU A 264 -8.54 19.74 -11.34
CA GLU A 264 -8.56 21.19 -11.55
C GLU A 264 -8.29 21.98 -10.26
N ASP A 265 -8.79 21.49 -9.11
CA ASP A 265 -8.50 22.10 -7.79
C ASP A 265 -7.05 21.87 -7.38
N ALA A 266 -6.52 20.66 -7.58
CA ALA A 266 -5.09 20.37 -7.34
C ALA A 266 -4.17 21.27 -8.18
N LYS A 267 -4.53 21.52 -9.45
CA LYS A 267 -3.84 22.46 -10.34
C LYS A 267 -3.91 23.91 -9.82
N LYS A 268 -5.10 24.38 -9.41
CA LYS A 268 -5.28 25.72 -8.86
C LYS A 268 -4.45 25.97 -7.61
N ARG A 269 -4.33 24.94 -6.76
CA ARG A 269 -3.53 24.98 -5.52
C ARG A 269 -2.04 24.75 -5.79
N LYS A 270 -1.62 24.58 -7.04
CA LYS A 270 -0.24 24.28 -7.47
C LYS A 270 0.35 23.02 -6.85
N LEU A 271 -0.50 22.06 -6.46
CA LEU A 271 -0.08 20.77 -5.92
C LEU A 271 0.37 19.83 -7.03
N LEU A 272 -0.25 19.93 -8.21
CA LEU A 272 0.04 19.13 -9.39
C LEU A 272 0.06 20.00 -10.65
N ILE A 273 0.90 19.62 -11.61
CA ILE A 273 0.83 20.11 -12.98
C ILE A 273 -0.13 19.19 -13.74
N VAL A 274 -1.22 19.78 -14.23
CA VAL A 274 -2.26 19.04 -14.96
C VAL A 274 -2.44 19.68 -16.32
N GLU A 275 -2.17 18.92 -17.37
CA GLU A 275 -2.33 19.34 -18.77
C GLU A 275 -3.35 18.44 -19.45
N ARG A 276 -4.17 19.01 -20.33
CA ARG A 276 -5.10 18.21 -21.14
C ARG A 276 -4.45 17.94 -22.49
N ASP A 277 -4.31 16.67 -22.82
CA ASP A 277 -3.88 16.27 -24.16
C ASP A 277 -5.03 16.46 -25.16
N GLU A 278 -4.83 17.30 -26.13
CA GLU A 278 -5.84 17.65 -27.15
C GLU A 278 -6.19 16.47 -28.05
N LYS A 279 -5.28 15.50 -28.23
CA LYS A 279 -5.49 14.36 -29.13
C LYS A 279 -6.30 13.24 -28.46
N SER A 280 -6.00 12.92 -27.21
CA SER A 280 -6.67 11.85 -26.47
C SER A 280 -7.78 12.34 -25.55
N GLY A 281 -7.81 13.66 -25.25
CA GLY A 281 -8.72 14.25 -24.27
C GLY A 281 -8.42 13.86 -22.83
N GLN A 282 -7.35 13.11 -22.60
CA GLN A 282 -6.90 12.67 -21.26
C GLN A 282 -6.13 13.76 -20.54
N TYR A 283 -6.01 13.62 -19.22
CA TYR A 283 -5.23 14.52 -18.38
C TYR A 283 -3.85 13.92 -18.12
N ALA A 284 -2.81 14.61 -18.55
CA ALA A 284 -1.42 14.35 -18.17
C ALA A 284 -1.14 15.02 -16.81
N ILE A 285 -0.60 14.26 -15.89
CA ILE A 285 -0.39 14.68 -14.50
C ILE A 285 1.09 14.53 -14.17
N ARG A 286 1.68 15.57 -13.57
CA ARG A 286 3.07 15.62 -13.12
C ARG A 286 3.15 16.30 -11.77
N LEU A 287 4.21 16.02 -11.02
CA LEU A 287 4.56 16.79 -9.83
C LEU A 287 5.19 18.13 -10.24
N PRO A 288 4.97 19.22 -9.47
CA PRO A 288 5.76 20.42 -9.63
C PRO A 288 7.23 20.08 -9.39
N LEU A 289 8.13 20.63 -10.21
CA LEU A 289 9.57 20.57 -9.93
C LEU A 289 9.82 21.38 -8.66
N ASP A 290 10.45 20.81 -7.65
CA ASP A 290 10.91 21.55 -6.48
C ASP A 290 11.96 22.56 -6.98
N GLU A 291 11.66 23.87 -6.90
CA GLU A 291 12.62 24.95 -7.07
C GLU A 291 13.57 25.05 -5.88
#